data_6ecf700d5c11fd0510b3969e4636862e
#
_entry.id   6ecf700d5c11fd0510b3969e4636862e
#
_cell.length_a   1.000
_cell.length_b   1.000
_cell.length_c   1.000
_cell.angle_alpha   90.00
_cell.angle_beta   90.00
_cell.angle_gamma   90.00
#
_symmetry.space_group_name_H-M   'P 1'
#
loop_
_entity.id
_entity.type
_entity.pdbx_description
1 polymer ?
#
loop_
_entity_poly.entity_id
_entity_poly.type
_entity_poly.pdbx_seq_one_letter_code
_entity_poly.pdbx_strand_id
1 'polypeptide(L)'
;QCVHVGTGRLQASRAATEVILNVPETRVSPLENGLQVASEDSGLSTCTVGLWIDAGSRYENEKNNGTAHFLEHMAFKGTKKRSQLDLELEIENMGAHLNAYTSREQTVYYAKAFSKDLPRAVEILADIIQNSTLGEAEIERERGVILREMQEVETNLQEVVFDYLHATAYQKTALGRTILGPTENIKSINRNDLVEYITTHYKGPRMVLAAAGGISHDELLDLAKCHFGNLPSAPEGGLPPLPPCTFTGSEIRVRDDKMPLAHIAIAVEAAGWSHPDTIPLMVANTLIGNWDRSFGGGVNLSSKLAQVACHGNLCHSFQSFNTCYTDTGLWGLYMVCEPSTIEDMVHFVQREWIRLCTSVTEKEVARAKNLLKTNMLLQLDGSTPICEDIGRQMLCYRRRIPIPELEARIEAIDAQTIREVCTKYICDKHPAVAAVGPVEQLPEYTKMCSGMH
;
A
#
# COMPACT_ATOMS: atom_id res chain seq x y z
N GLN A 1 -7.08 -39.65 44.36
CA GLN A 1 -6.87 -39.62 42.91
C GLN A 1 -6.73 -38.19 42.51
N CYS A 2 -5.48 -37.70 42.43
CA CYS A 2 -5.16 -36.36 41.84
C CYS A 2 -5.02 -36.55 40.33
N VAL A 3 -5.89 -35.88 39.58
CA VAL A 3 -5.80 -35.82 38.11
C VAL A 3 -4.84 -34.70 37.74
N HIS A 4 -3.72 -35.08 37.16
CA HIS A 4 -2.80 -34.11 36.52
C HIS A 4 -3.44 -33.49 35.28
N VAL A 5 -3.95 -32.30 35.40
CA VAL A 5 -4.35 -31.42 34.27
C VAL A 5 -3.53 -30.15 34.39
N GLY A 6 -2.38 -30.11 33.76
CA GLY A 6 -1.56 -28.89 33.87
C GLY A 6 -0.36 -28.75 32.95
N THR A 7 0.09 -29.83 32.29
CA THR A 7 1.34 -29.76 31.51
C THR A 7 1.14 -29.53 30.00
N GLY A 8 -0.03 -29.87 29.45
CA GLY A 8 -0.27 -29.76 28.00
C GLY A 8 -0.44 -28.32 27.52
N ARG A 9 -1.08 -27.44 28.32
CA ARG A 9 -1.27 -26.01 27.94
C ARG A 9 0.01 -25.20 27.97
N LEU A 10 0.89 -25.51 28.92
CA LEU A 10 2.19 -24.84 29.03
C LEU A 10 3.16 -25.27 27.92
N GLN A 11 3.10 -26.54 27.50
CA GLN A 11 3.92 -27.03 26.38
C GLN A 11 3.44 -26.48 25.02
N ALA A 12 2.13 -26.37 24.78
CA ALA A 12 1.60 -25.78 23.55
C ALA A 12 1.91 -24.29 23.43
N SER A 13 1.83 -23.54 24.54
CA SER A 13 2.20 -22.10 24.54
C SER A 13 3.71 -21.91 24.37
N ARG A 14 4.52 -22.80 24.92
CA ARG A 14 5.98 -22.77 24.78
C ARG A 14 6.43 -23.13 23.36
N ALA A 15 5.80 -24.14 22.75
CA ALA A 15 6.07 -24.51 21.37
C ALA A 15 5.66 -23.39 20.38
N ALA A 16 4.51 -22.75 20.59
CA ALA A 16 4.08 -21.60 19.78
C ALA A 16 5.04 -20.39 19.96
N THR A 17 5.52 -20.15 21.18
CA THR A 17 6.50 -19.09 21.43
C THR A 17 7.86 -19.42 20.81
N GLU A 18 8.28 -20.68 20.85
CA GLU A 18 9.53 -21.12 20.20
C GLU A 18 9.47 -21.03 18.67
N VAL A 19 8.33 -21.30 18.05
CA VAL A 19 8.15 -21.14 16.60
C VAL A 19 8.21 -19.65 16.20
N ILE A 20 7.64 -18.75 17.00
CA ILE A 20 7.70 -17.30 16.76
C ILE A 20 9.12 -16.77 16.97
N LEU A 21 9.85 -17.29 17.96
CA LEU A 21 11.24 -16.90 18.25
C LEU A 21 12.25 -17.42 17.20
N ASN A 22 11.88 -18.38 16.37
CA ASN A 22 12.71 -18.90 15.28
C ASN A 22 12.53 -18.16 13.94
N VAL A 23 11.75 -17.09 13.89
CA VAL A 23 11.69 -16.22 12.71
C VAL A 23 13.03 -15.49 12.59
N PRO A 24 13.69 -15.52 11.40
CA PRO A 24 14.95 -14.83 11.23
C PRO A 24 14.84 -13.35 11.53
N GLU A 25 15.82 -12.81 12.23
CA GLU A 25 15.86 -11.39 12.57
C GLU A 25 16.24 -10.55 11.34
N THR A 26 15.59 -9.40 11.18
CA THR A 26 15.98 -8.43 10.14
C THR A 26 17.23 -7.70 10.58
N ARG A 27 18.31 -7.84 9.81
CA ARG A 27 19.54 -7.08 10.01
C ARG A 27 19.51 -5.79 9.19
N VAL A 28 19.96 -4.71 9.77
CA VAL A 28 19.98 -3.39 9.15
C VAL A 28 21.38 -2.79 9.31
N SER A 29 21.93 -2.28 8.21
CA SER A 29 23.23 -1.60 8.19
C SER A 29 23.16 -0.36 7.28
N PRO A 30 23.61 0.82 7.74
CA PRO A 30 23.67 2.02 6.90
C PRO A 30 24.93 2.05 6.07
N LEU A 31 24.86 2.67 4.88
CA LEU A 31 26.00 3.15 4.14
C LEU A 31 26.33 4.60 4.52
N GLU A 32 27.57 5.04 4.20
CA GLU A 32 28.02 6.41 4.47
C GLU A 32 27.16 7.49 3.78
N ASN A 33 26.59 7.16 2.61
CA ASN A 33 25.72 8.07 1.86
C ASN A 33 24.26 8.08 2.37
N GLY A 34 23.95 7.35 3.45
CA GLY A 34 22.62 7.30 4.06
C GLY A 34 21.70 6.20 3.53
N LEU A 35 22.09 5.44 2.49
CA LEU A 35 21.35 4.26 2.06
C LEU A 35 21.27 3.24 3.21
N GLN A 36 20.09 2.72 3.47
CA GLN A 36 19.90 1.63 4.43
C GLN A 36 19.90 0.29 3.70
N VAL A 37 20.63 -0.69 4.24
CA VAL A 37 20.61 -2.08 3.77
C VAL A 37 19.92 -2.92 4.82
N ALA A 38 18.82 -3.59 4.44
CA ALA A 38 18.01 -4.38 5.36
C ALA A 38 17.73 -5.77 4.78
N SER A 39 17.86 -6.81 5.56
CA SER A 39 17.68 -8.16 5.06
C SER A 39 17.20 -9.15 6.12
N GLU A 40 16.51 -10.19 5.64
CA GLU A 40 16.14 -11.38 6.41
C GLU A 40 16.63 -12.63 5.67
N ASP A 41 17.47 -13.42 6.31
CA ASP A 41 17.98 -14.68 5.76
C ASP A 41 17.14 -15.86 6.25
N SER A 42 16.40 -16.48 5.36
CA SER A 42 15.59 -17.68 5.64
C SER A 42 16.24 -18.97 5.11
N GLY A 43 17.43 -18.92 4.54
CA GLY A 43 18.16 -20.09 4.04
C GLY A 43 17.55 -20.74 2.80
N LEU A 44 16.69 -20.06 2.07
CA LEU A 44 16.11 -20.56 0.82
C LEU A 44 17.13 -20.58 -0.32
N SER A 45 16.84 -21.35 -1.37
CA SER A 45 17.67 -21.37 -2.59
C SER A 45 17.36 -20.21 -3.55
N THR A 46 16.31 -19.47 -3.27
CA THR A 46 15.87 -18.28 -4.03
C THR A 46 15.88 -17.05 -3.12
N CYS A 47 15.94 -15.87 -3.74
CA CYS A 47 15.88 -14.60 -3.03
C CYS A 47 15.10 -13.56 -3.82
N THR A 48 14.65 -12.54 -3.10
CA THR A 48 14.16 -11.29 -3.66
C THR A 48 15.02 -10.16 -3.12
N VAL A 49 15.48 -9.30 -4.00
CA VAL A 49 16.24 -8.10 -3.65
C VAL A 49 15.64 -6.92 -4.39
N GLY A 50 15.52 -5.79 -3.74
CA GLY A 50 14.93 -4.61 -4.36
C GLY A 50 15.33 -3.31 -3.69
N LEU A 51 15.03 -2.23 -4.40
CA LEU A 51 15.29 -0.88 -3.97
C LEU A 51 13.96 -0.17 -3.74
N TRP A 52 13.73 0.24 -2.50
CA TRP A 52 12.59 1.04 -2.06
C TRP A 52 13.01 2.49 -1.98
N ILE A 53 12.34 3.34 -2.74
CA ILE A 53 12.66 4.76 -2.86
C ILE A 53 11.49 5.57 -2.31
N ASP A 54 11.78 6.48 -1.37
CA ASP A 54 10.81 7.45 -0.87
C ASP A 54 10.59 8.55 -1.91
N ALA A 55 9.94 8.18 -2.99
CA ALA A 55 9.61 9.02 -4.13
C ALA A 55 8.35 8.47 -4.81
N GLY A 56 7.48 9.34 -5.25
CA GLY A 56 6.23 8.97 -5.92
C GLY A 56 5.50 10.23 -6.37
N SER A 57 4.24 10.10 -6.75
CA SER A 57 3.45 11.22 -7.24
C SER A 57 3.23 12.32 -6.20
N ARG A 58 3.32 12.01 -4.91
CA ARG A 58 3.22 13.01 -3.85
C ARG A 58 4.32 14.09 -3.92
N TYR A 59 5.50 13.74 -4.42
CA TYR A 59 6.63 14.68 -4.59
C TYR A 59 6.60 15.45 -5.90
N GLU A 60 5.60 15.20 -6.74
CA GLU A 60 5.38 15.91 -7.99
C GLU A 60 4.55 17.19 -7.77
N ASN A 61 4.55 18.04 -8.77
CA ASN A 61 3.69 19.23 -8.85
C ASN A 61 2.74 19.11 -10.04
N GLU A 62 1.90 20.11 -10.27
CA GLU A 62 0.93 20.10 -11.37
C GLU A 62 1.56 19.98 -12.75
N LYS A 63 2.80 20.49 -12.92
CA LYS A 63 3.48 20.52 -14.23
C LYS A 63 4.18 19.21 -14.56
N ASN A 64 4.66 18.50 -13.56
CA ASN A 64 5.42 17.25 -13.75
C ASN A 64 4.69 16.00 -13.25
N ASN A 65 3.43 16.11 -12.83
CA ASN A 65 2.65 14.96 -12.38
C ASN A 65 2.56 13.88 -13.47
N GLY A 66 2.95 12.67 -13.13
CA GLY A 66 3.12 11.52 -14.02
C GLY A 66 4.57 11.13 -14.25
N THR A 67 5.54 11.94 -13.83
CA THR A 67 6.97 11.70 -14.06
C THR A 67 7.47 10.44 -13.35
N ALA A 68 7.07 10.19 -12.11
CA ALA A 68 7.49 9.00 -11.37
C ALA A 68 7.04 7.71 -12.05
N HIS A 69 5.80 7.66 -12.52
CA HIS A 69 5.27 6.53 -13.28
C HIS A 69 5.95 6.41 -14.66
N PHE A 70 6.22 7.52 -15.31
CA PHE A 70 6.95 7.51 -16.58
C PHE A 70 8.37 6.92 -16.41
N LEU A 71 9.04 7.25 -15.30
CA LEU A 71 10.35 6.66 -14.96
C LEU A 71 10.28 5.15 -14.73
N GLU A 72 9.21 4.65 -14.15
CA GLU A 72 8.98 3.21 -14.02
C GLU A 72 8.99 2.52 -15.40
N HIS A 73 8.28 3.08 -16.37
CA HIS A 73 8.27 2.58 -17.75
C HIS A 73 9.64 2.63 -18.42
N MET A 74 10.45 3.63 -18.08
CA MET A 74 11.78 3.81 -18.66
C MET A 74 12.86 2.95 -18.03
N ALA A 75 12.60 2.36 -16.85
CA ALA A 75 13.61 1.67 -16.06
C ALA A 75 14.29 0.51 -16.80
N PHE A 76 13.55 -0.23 -17.62
CA PHE A 76 14.03 -1.43 -18.30
C PHE A 76 14.31 -1.20 -19.80
N LYS A 77 14.44 0.04 -20.24
CA LYS A 77 14.59 0.43 -21.65
C LYS A 77 16.03 0.65 -22.09
N GLY A 78 16.99 0.32 -21.25
CA GLY A 78 18.39 0.37 -21.55
C GLY A 78 19.20 1.28 -20.63
N THR A 79 20.43 0.89 -20.42
CA THR A 79 21.43 1.62 -19.65
C THR A 79 22.67 1.91 -20.52
N LYS A 80 23.63 2.64 -19.99
CA LYS A 80 24.91 2.85 -20.67
C LYS A 80 25.68 1.54 -20.91
N LYS A 81 25.45 0.53 -20.10
CA LYS A 81 26.13 -0.77 -20.14
C LYS A 81 25.35 -1.83 -20.92
N ARG A 82 24.01 -1.77 -20.91
CA ARG A 82 23.13 -2.78 -21.47
C ARG A 82 22.06 -2.12 -22.33
N SER A 83 21.84 -2.65 -23.53
CA SER A 83 20.62 -2.34 -24.28
C SER A 83 19.40 -3.00 -23.62
N GLN A 84 18.21 -2.61 -24.03
CA GLN A 84 16.97 -3.28 -23.55
C GLN A 84 17.03 -4.78 -23.81
N LEU A 85 17.44 -5.19 -25.02
CA LEU A 85 17.55 -6.61 -25.40
C LEU A 85 18.58 -7.33 -24.53
N ASP A 86 19.75 -6.73 -24.31
CA ASP A 86 20.78 -7.33 -23.45
C ASP A 86 20.29 -7.56 -22.03
N LEU A 87 19.55 -6.60 -21.49
CA LEU A 87 18.95 -6.71 -20.15
C LEU A 87 17.92 -7.86 -20.10
N GLU A 88 17.02 -7.92 -21.05
CA GLU A 88 16.00 -8.96 -21.14
C GLU A 88 16.63 -10.36 -21.24
N LEU A 89 17.62 -10.53 -22.13
CA LEU A 89 18.32 -11.80 -22.31
C LEU A 89 19.11 -12.21 -21.05
N GLU A 90 19.74 -11.26 -20.37
CA GLU A 90 20.49 -11.52 -19.16
C GLU A 90 19.58 -12.00 -18.01
N ILE A 91 18.41 -11.40 -17.87
CA ILE A 91 17.39 -11.79 -16.91
C ILE A 91 16.80 -13.16 -17.24
N GLU A 92 16.45 -13.39 -18.49
CA GLU A 92 15.92 -14.69 -18.94
C GLU A 92 16.92 -15.81 -18.72
N ASN A 93 18.19 -15.59 -19.07
CA ASN A 93 19.24 -16.59 -18.90
C ASN A 93 19.52 -16.95 -17.44
N MET A 94 19.28 -16.02 -16.51
CA MET A 94 19.34 -16.30 -15.08
C MET A 94 18.10 -17.03 -14.55
N GLY A 95 17.02 -17.07 -15.31
CA GLY A 95 15.71 -17.50 -14.80
C GLY A 95 15.13 -16.52 -13.77
N ALA A 96 15.57 -15.28 -13.81
CA ALA A 96 15.16 -14.23 -12.89
C ALA A 96 13.95 -13.45 -13.41
N HIS A 97 13.35 -12.64 -12.53
CA HIS A 97 12.27 -11.73 -12.86
C HIS A 97 12.59 -10.34 -12.33
N LEU A 98 12.51 -9.34 -13.18
CA LEU A 98 12.53 -7.94 -12.80
C LEU A 98 11.13 -7.37 -12.79
N ASN A 99 10.85 -6.53 -11.80
CA ASN A 99 9.57 -5.82 -11.72
C ASN A 99 9.75 -4.45 -11.07
N ALA A 100 8.79 -3.57 -11.27
CA ALA A 100 8.75 -2.26 -10.66
C ALA A 100 7.30 -1.83 -10.44
N TYR A 101 7.08 -0.95 -9.47
CA TYR A 101 5.80 -0.27 -9.31
C TYR A 101 6.01 1.11 -8.68
N THR A 102 5.06 2.00 -8.95
CA THR A 102 5.02 3.36 -8.42
C THR A 102 3.70 3.56 -7.68
N SER A 103 3.81 4.12 -6.48
CA SER A 103 2.66 4.57 -5.69
C SER A 103 2.71 6.09 -5.49
N ARG A 104 1.83 6.62 -4.65
CA ARG A 104 1.86 8.04 -4.33
C ARG A 104 3.09 8.45 -3.52
N GLU A 105 3.61 7.56 -2.66
CA GLU A 105 4.76 7.89 -1.79
C GLU A 105 6.01 7.05 -2.05
N GLN A 106 5.92 5.93 -2.77
CA GLN A 106 7.02 5.00 -2.95
C GLN A 106 7.18 4.58 -4.41
N THR A 107 8.42 4.40 -4.82
CA THR A 107 8.79 3.74 -6.08
C THR A 107 9.70 2.57 -5.76
N VAL A 108 9.43 1.42 -6.36
CA VAL A 108 10.11 0.16 -6.03
C VAL A 108 10.57 -0.52 -7.31
N TYR A 109 11.83 -0.98 -7.28
CA TYR A 109 12.43 -1.82 -8.31
C TYR A 109 12.98 -3.06 -7.65
N TYR A 110 12.57 -4.25 -8.06
CA TYR A 110 13.02 -5.47 -7.44
C TYR A 110 13.25 -6.62 -8.41
N ALA A 111 14.08 -7.57 -8.01
CA ALA A 111 14.41 -8.77 -8.74
C ALA A 111 14.16 -10.02 -7.88
N LYS A 112 13.61 -11.05 -8.51
CA LYS A 112 13.52 -12.41 -7.96
C LYS A 112 14.53 -13.25 -8.70
N ALA A 113 15.39 -13.97 -7.98
CA ALA A 113 16.43 -14.80 -8.58
C ALA A 113 16.81 -15.97 -7.68
N PHE A 114 17.62 -16.88 -8.20
CA PHE A 114 18.35 -17.81 -7.36
C PHE A 114 19.31 -17.07 -6.44
N SER A 115 19.50 -17.59 -5.22
CA SER A 115 20.41 -16.97 -4.23
C SER A 115 21.85 -16.82 -4.74
N LYS A 116 22.31 -17.75 -5.58
CA LYS A 116 23.64 -17.68 -6.21
C LYS A 116 23.80 -16.47 -7.15
N ASP A 117 22.70 -15.94 -7.68
CA ASP A 117 22.69 -14.84 -8.64
C ASP A 117 22.46 -13.47 -7.96
N LEU A 118 22.44 -13.43 -6.63
CA LEU A 118 22.28 -12.19 -5.86
C LEU A 118 23.26 -11.10 -6.29
N PRO A 119 24.58 -11.35 -6.47
CA PRO A 119 25.53 -10.33 -6.90
C PRO A 119 25.15 -9.69 -8.23
N ARG A 120 24.67 -10.48 -9.17
CA ARG A 120 24.27 -10.00 -10.49
C ARG A 120 22.96 -9.24 -10.45
N ALA A 121 22.00 -9.69 -9.65
CA ALA A 121 20.72 -9.00 -9.46
C ALA A 121 20.92 -7.61 -8.84
N VAL A 122 21.78 -7.48 -7.84
CA VAL A 122 22.13 -6.18 -7.22
C VAL A 122 22.84 -5.26 -8.23
N GLU A 123 23.75 -5.78 -9.01
CA GLU A 123 24.47 -5.01 -10.04
C GLU A 123 23.51 -4.49 -11.11
N ILE A 124 22.56 -5.31 -11.57
CA ILE A 124 21.54 -4.92 -12.54
C ILE A 124 20.64 -3.83 -11.98
N LEU A 125 20.15 -3.96 -10.75
CA LEU A 125 19.34 -2.93 -10.11
C LEU A 125 20.09 -1.61 -9.99
N ALA A 126 21.35 -1.64 -9.58
CA ALA A 126 22.19 -0.46 -9.51
C ALA A 126 22.38 0.21 -10.87
N ASP A 127 22.58 -0.57 -11.91
CA ASP A 127 22.76 -0.08 -13.29
C ASP A 127 21.48 0.59 -13.81
N ILE A 128 20.31 -0.02 -13.58
CA ILE A 128 19.01 0.54 -13.95
C ILE A 128 18.77 1.90 -13.27
N ILE A 129 19.06 2.00 -11.99
CA ILE A 129 18.77 3.20 -11.19
C ILE A 129 19.74 4.34 -11.50
N GLN A 130 21.01 4.03 -11.74
CA GLN A 130 22.05 5.05 -11.84
C GLN A 130 22.48 5.36 -13.27
N ASN A 131 22.28 4.46 -14.21
CA ASN A 131 22.86 4.53 -15.55
C ASN A 131 21.85 4.44 -16.69
N SER A 132 20.56 4.63 -16.41
CA SER A 132 19.54 4.64 -17.48
C SER A 132 19.88 5.70 -18.53
N THR A 133 19.80 5.32 -19.79
CA THR A 133 20.08 6.25 -20.90
C THR A 133 18.97 7.25 -21.14
N LEU A 134 17.73 6.92 -20.75
CA LEU A 134 16.54 7.73 -20.99
C LEU A 134 16.52 8.27 -22.43
N GLY A 135 16.63 7.34 -23.40
CA GLY A 135 16.71 7.67 -24.82
C GLY A 135 15.41 8.32 -25.31
N GLU A 136 15.52 9.34 -26.16
CA GLU A 136 14.36 10.08 -26.69
C GLU A 136 13.42 9.19 -27.48
N ALA A 137 13.96 8.24 -28.26
CA ALA A 137 13.14 7.28 -29.01
C ALA A 137 12.35 6.34 -28.10
N GLU A 138 12.97 5.89 -27.03
CA GLU A 138 12.32 5.06 -26.00
C GLU A 138 11.24 5.85 -25.23
N ILE A 139 11.51 7.10 -24.90
CA ILE A 139 10.52 7.99 -24.27
C ILE A 139 9.29 8.14 -25.15
N GLU A 140 9.46 8.37 -26.46
CA GLU A 140 8.32 8.50 -27.37
C GLU A 140 7.51 7.20 -27.50
N ARG A 141 8.16 6.05 -27.51
CA ARG A 141 7.45 4.75 -27.50
C ARG A 141 6.66 4.53 -26.23
N GLU A 142 7.29 4.78 -25.06
CA GLU A 142 6.64 4.60 -23.76
C GLU A 142 5.52 5.63 -23.52
N ARG A 143 5.65 6.83 -24.03
CA ARG A 143 4.55 7.82 -24.05
C ARG A 143 3.28 7.23 -24.65
N GLY A 144 3.38 6.57 -25.79
CA GLY A 144 2.27 5.88 -26.44
C GLY A 144 1.72 4.72 -25.61
N VAL A 145 2.59 3.98 -24.92
CA VAL A 145 2.19 2.88 -24.02
C VAL A 145 1.41 3.42 -22.83
N ILE A 146 1.92 4.44 -22.18
CA ILE A 146 1.27 5.07 -21.00
C ILE A 146 -0.09 5.66 -21.36
N LEU A 147 -0.21 6.31 -22.52
CA LEU A 147 -1.50 6.86 -22.98
C LEU A 147 -2.55 5.75 -23.22
N ARG A 148 -2.14 4.58 -23.68
CA ARG A 148 -3.04 3.41 -23.78
C ARG A 148 -3.40 2.84 -22.40
N GLU A 149 -2.43 2.73 -21.50
CA GLU A 149 -2.66 2.31 -20.13
C GLU A 149 -3.68 3.21 -19.43
N MET A 150 -3.60 4.52 -19.59
CA MET A 150 -4.59 5.46 -19.06
C MET A 150 -6.01 5.16 -19.55
N GLN A 151 -6.18 4.78 -20.82
CA GLN A 151 -7.48 4.36 -21.35
C GLN A 151 -7.96 3.03 -20.73
N GLU A 152 -7.04 2.11 -20.47
CA GLU A 152 -7.37 0.84 -19.81
C GLU A 152 -7.79 1.05 -18.35
N VAL A 153 -7.10 1.91 -17.62
CA VAL A 153 -7.43 2.28 -16.21
C VAL A 153 -8.84 2.90 -16.13
N GLU A 154 -9.26 3.68 -17.10
CA GLU A 154 -10.62 4.25 -17.16
C GLU A 154 -11.72 3.15 -17.18
N THR A 155 -11.39 1.94 -17.57
CA THR A 155 -12.32 0.79 -17.55
C THR A 155 -12.34 0.05 -16.20
N ASN A 156 -11.33 0.25 -15.36
CA ASN A 156 -11.28 -0.30 -14.02
C ASN A 156 -11.97 0.64 -13.04
N LEU A 157 -13.24 0.40 -12.81
CA LEU A 157 -14.10 1.31 -12.03
C LEU A 157 -13.65 1.46 -10.57
N GLN A 158 -13.06 0.43 -9.98
CA GLN A 158 -12.50 0.54 -8.62
C GLN A 158 -11.34 1.55 -8.57
N GLU A 159 -10.40 1.45 -9.49
CA GLU A 159 -9.29 2.41 -9.58
C GLU A 159 -9.77 3.83 -9.85
N VAL A 160 -10.71 3.98 -10.76
CA VAL A 160 -11.33 5.29 -11.07
C VAL A 160 -11.98 5.91 -9.83
N VAL A 161 -12.74 5.14 -9.08
CA VAL A 161 -13.41 5.61 -7.87
C VAL A 161 -12.39 5.99 -6.80
N PHE A 162 -11.32 5.21 -6.61
CA PHE A 162 -10.26 5.53 -5.64
C PHE A 162 -9.47 6.77 -6.05
N ASP A 163 -9.23 7.00 -7.33
CA ASP A 163 -8.61 8.24 -7.81
C ASP A 163 -9.51 9.45 -7.56
N TYR A 164 -10.80 9.34 -7.82
CA TYR A 164 -11.78 10.39 -7.48
C TYR A 164 -11.88 10.62 -5.96
N LEU A 165 -11.81 9.56 -5.17
CA LEU A 165 -11.80 9.68 -3.72
C LEU A 165 -10.59 10.48 -3.23
N HIS A 166 -9.40 10.19 -3.74
CA HIS A 166 -8.20 10.96 -3.42
C HIS A 166 -8.31 12.42 -3.90
N ALA A 167 -8.82 12.63 -5.09
CA ALA A 167 -8.99 13.97 -5.65
C ALA A 167 -9.92 14.85 -4.80
N THR A 168 -11.01 14.28 -4.29
CA THR A 168 -11.95 15.01 -3.44
C THR A 168 -11.48 15.11 -1.98
N ALA A 169 -10.82 14.08 -1.45
CA ALA A 169 -10.30 14.05 -0.09
C ALA A 169 -9.10 14.98 0.12
N TYR A 170 -8.25 15.13 -0.87
CA TYR A 170 -7.00 15.89 -0.79
C TYR A 170 -6.95 17.00 -1.84
N GLN A 171 -8.02 17.77 -1.96
CA GLN A 171 -8.15 18.81 -2.96
C GLN A 171 -6.99 19.82 -2.91
N LYS A 172 -6.44 20.13 -4.07
CA LYS A 172 -5.32 21.06 -4.26
C LYS A 172 -4.04 20.70 -3.49
N THR A 173 -3.93 19.49 -3.05
CA THR A 173 -2.72 18.97 -2.38
C THR A 173 -2.19 17.73 -3.12
N ALA A 174 -0.95 17.33 -2.78
CA ALA A 174 -0.21 16.36 -3.57
C ALA A 174 -0.88 14.98 -3.67
N LEU A 175 -1.48 14.48 -2.57
CA LEU A 175 -2.15 13.18 -2.56
C LEU A 175 -3.44 13.14 -3.40
N GLY A 176 -4.00 14.28 -3.75
CA GLY A 176 -5.18 14.38 -4.62
C GLY A 176 -4.88 14.12 -6.09
N ARG A 177 -3.61 14.16 -6.50
CA ARG A 177 -3.20 13.89 -7.88
C ARG A 177 -3.14 12.39 -8.15
N THR A 178 -3.41 11.99 -9.39
CA THR A 178 -3.26 10.60 -9.82
C THR A 178 -1.79 10.24 -9.95
N ILE A 179 -1.49 8.94 -9.90
CA ILE A 179 -0.13 8.42 -10.12
C ILE A 179 0.27 8.58 -11.58
N LEU A 180 -0.64 8.29 -12.51
CA LEU A 180 -0.38 8.37 -13.95
C LEU A 180 -0.25 9.82 -14.46
N GLY A 181 -0.83 10.77 -13.76
CA GLY A 181 -0.88 12.16 -14.18
C GLY A 181 -1.93 12.45 -15.26
N PRO A 182 -2.13 13.73 -15.60
CA PRO A 182 -3.05 14.11 -16.66
C PRO A 182 -2.45 13.85 -18.05
N THR A 183 -3.30 13.59 -19.03
CA THR A 183 -2.91 13.32 -20.42
C THR A 183 -1.99 14.40 -21.00
N GLU A 184 -2.25 15.68 -20.69
CA GLU A 184 -1.45 16.82 -21.15
C GLU A 184 0.01 16.71 -20.68
N ASN A 185 0.22 16.32 -19.43
CA ASN A 185 1.56 16.13 -18.89
C ASN A 185 2.28 14.95 -19.56
N ILE A 186 1.58 13.83 -19.76
CA ILE A 186 2.18 12.65 -20.43
C ILE A 186 2.61 13.00 -21.85
N LYS A 187 1.88 13.85 -22.55
CA LYS A 187 2.26 14.34 -23.88
C LYS A 187 3.45 15.30 -23.87
N SER A 188 3.73 15.97 -22.75
CA SER A 188 4.76 17.01 -22.68
C SER A 188 6.00 16.62 -21.89
N ILE A 189 5.95 15.61 -21.04
CA ILE A 189 7.11 15.11 -20.26
C ILE A 189 8.24 14.74 -21.24
N ASN A 190 9.42 15.26 -20.94
CA ASN A 190 10.62 15.04 -21.75
C ASN A 190 11.77 14.50 -20.90
N ARG A 191 12.90 14.23 -21.55
CA ARG A 191 14.10 13.69 -20.90
C ARG A 191 14.58 14.55 -19.73
N ASN A 192 14.52 15.87 -19.84
CA ASN A 192 14.97 16.76 -18.78
C ASN A 192 14.11 16.63 -17.52
N ASP A 193 12.79 16.49 -17.68
CA ASP A 193 11.88 16.27 -16.55
C ASP A 193 12.21 14.98 -15.80
N LEU A 194 12.52 13.90 -16.53
CA LEU A 194 12.91 12.61 -15.96
C LEU A 194 14.25 12.69 -15.22
N VAL A 195 15.26 13.34 -15.81
CA VAL A 195 16.57 13.54 -15.20
C VAL A 195 16.46 14.41 -13.95
N GLU A 196 15.69 15.48 -13.99
CA GLU A 196 15.46 16.35 -12.84
C GLU A 196 14.83 15.60 -11.67
N TYR A 197 13.83 14.76 -11.95
CA TYR A 197 13.18 13.95 -10.92
C TYR A 197 14.15 12.95 -10.26
N ILE A 198 14.95 12.24 -11.04
CA ILE A 198 15.98 11.33 -10.53
C ILE A 198 17.00 12.10 -9.69
N THR A 199 17.51 13.20 -10.21
CA THR A 199 18.53 14.03 -9.55
C THR A 199 18.03 14.59 -8.22
N THR A 200 16.74 14.91 -8.12
CA THR A 200 16.14 15.47 -6.91
C THR A 200 15.81 14.39 -5.87
N HIS A 201 15.29 13.24 -6.29
CA HIS A 201 14.63 12.30 -5.38
C HIS A 201 15.41 11.00 -5.15
N TYR A 202 16.25 10.55 -6.10
CA TYR A 202 16.98 9.30 -5.94
C TYR A 202 18.31 9.54 -5.18
N LYS A 203 18.16 9.72 -3.86
CA LYS A 203 19.27 10.03 -2.93
C LYS A 203 19.37 8.95 -1.85
N GLY A 204 20.60 8.67 -1.43
CA GLY A 204 20.88 7.64 -0.43
C GLY A 204 19.98 7.65 0.80
N PRO A 205 19.78 8.80 1.49
CA PRO A 205 18.94 8.86 2.68
C PRO A 205 17.46 8.53 2.47
N ARG A 206 16.99 8.55 1.22
CA ARG A 206 15.61 8.24 0.84
C ARG A 206 15.44 6.86 0.22
N MET A 207 16.47 6.02 0.29
CA MET A 207 16.50 4.73 -0.37
C MET A 207 16.84 3.61 0.62
N VAL A 208 16.23 2.45 0.40
CA VAL A 208 16.47 1.22 1.15
C VAL A 208 16.72 0.10 0.16
N LEU A 209 17.87 -0.58 0.29
CA LEU A 209 18.11 -1.85 -0.37
C LEU A 209 17.64 -2.97 0.57
N ALA A 210 16.55 -3.64 0.22
CA ALA A 210 15.99 -4.72 0.99
C ALA A 210 16.16 -6.06 0.28
N ALA A 211 16.36 -7.12 1.05
CA ALA A 211 16.42 -8.47 0.51
C ALA A 211 15.88 -9.50 1.49
N ALA A 212 15.34 -10.59 0.96
CA ALA A 212 14.83 -11.71 1.72
C ALA A 212 15.01 -13.03 0.97
N GLY A 213 14.99 -14.13 1.68
CA GLY A 213 15.20 -15.47 1.16
C GLY A 213 16.56 -16.03 1.54
N GLY A 214 17.22 -16.71 0.63
CA GLY A 214 18.57 -17.26 0.86
C GLY A 214 19.64 -16.21 0.57
N ILE A 215 19.93 -15.37 1.54
CA ILE A 215 20.90 -14.29 1.40
C ILE A 215 21.78 -14.15 2.64
N SER A 216 23.03 -13.71 2.43
CA SER A 216 23.91 -13.25 3.51
C SER A 216 23.82 -11.73 3.61
N HIS A 217 23.51 -11.20 4.81
CA HIS A 217 23.49 -9.76 5.02
C HIS A 217 24.83 -9.09 4.73
N ASP A 218 25.94 -9.75 5.13
CA ASP A 218 27.29 -9.22 4.93
C ASP A 218 27.63 -9.15 3.44
N GLU A 219 27.26 -10.18 2.66
CA GLU A 219 27.40 -10.16 1.20
C GLU A 219 26.56 -9.05 0.56
N LEU A 220 25.31 -8.90 0.98
CA LEU A 220 24.43 -7.82 0.49
C LEU A 220 24.99 -6.44 0.82
N LEU A 221 25.55 -6.25 2.01
CA LEU A 221 26.18 -5.00 2.43
C LEU A 221 27.41 -4.67 1.57
N ASP A 222 28.25 -5.66 1.29
CA ASP A 222 29.43 -5.48 0.42
C ASP A 222 29.03 -5.13 -1.01
N LEU A 223 28.00 -5.80 -1.54
CA LEU A 223 27.44 -5.48 -2.86
C LEU A 223 26.85 -4.07 -2.90
N ALA A 224 26.14 -3.66 -1.84
CA ALA A 224 25.60 -2.32 -1.71
C ALA A 224 26.69 -1.26 -1.70
N LYS A 225 27.76 -1.46 -0.95
CA LYS A 225 28.95 -0.56 -0.94
C LYS A 225 29.57 -0.45 -2.32
N CYS A 226 29.70 -1.58 -3.02
CA CYS A 226 30.31 -1.62 -4.35
C CYS A 226 29.46 -0.88 -5.40
N HIS A 227 28.16 -1.12 -5.43
CA HIS A 227 27.27 -0.68 -6.51
C HIS A 227 26.49 0.60 -6.21
N PHE A 228 26.21 0.89 -4.95
CA PHE A 228 25.44 2.06 -4.51
C PHE A 228 26.25 3.07 -3.68
N GLY A 229 27.52 2.80 -3.43
CA GLY A 229 28.37 3.67 -2.61
C GLY A 229 28.55 5.08 -3.16
N ASN A 230 28.42 5.26 -4.46
CA ASN A 230 28.57 6.54 -5.13
C ASN A 230 27.24 7.31 -5.32
N LEU A 231 26.13 6.79 -4.81
CA LEU A 231 24.87 7.52 -4.83
C LEU A 231 25.01 8.83 -4.05
N PRO A 232 24.49 9.94 -4.58
CA PRO A 232 24.50 11.21 -3.86
C PRO A 232 23.72 11.13 -2.55
N SER A 233 24.25 11.73 -1.49
CA SER A 233 23.59 11.73 -0.17
C SER A 233 22.51 12.78 -0.04
N ALA A 234 22.72 13.98 -0.58
CA ALA A 234 21.72 15.05 -0.61
C ALA A 234 22.08 16.08 -1.70
N PRO A 235 21.08 16.75 -2.31
CA PRO A 235 21.33 17.90 -3.15
C PRO A 235 21.81 19.09 -2.31
N GLU A 236 22.42 20.08 -2.96
CA GLU A 236 22.68 21.38 -2.31
C GLU A 236 21.36 21.95 -1.79
N GLY A 237 21.32 22.35 -0.52
CA GLY A 237 20.09 22.82 0.14
C GLY A 237 19.27 21.74 0.88
N GLY A 238 19.73 20.48 0.86
CA GLY A 238 19.08 19.37 1.56
C GLY A 238 18.04 18.61 0.74
N LEU A 239 17.43 17.60 1.37
CA LEU A 239 16.37 16.82 0.75
C LEU A 239 15.08 17.64 0.70
N PRO A 240 14.28 17.56 -0.38
CA PRO A 240 12.99 18.24 -0.43
C PRO A 240 12.07 17.73 0.67
N PRO A 241 11.35 18.62 1.38
CA PRO A 241 10.40 18.22 2.40
C PRO A 241 9.20 17.49 1.78
N LEU A 242 8.55 16.66 2.59
CA LEU A 242 7.28 16.05 2.21
C LEU A 242 6.23 17.15 2.01
N PRO A 243 5.59 17.25 0.82
CA PRO A 243 4.55 18.24 0.60
C PRO A 243 3.36 18.02 1.55
N PRO A 244 2.87 19.05 2.25
CA PRO A 244 1.74 18.92 3.15
C PRO A 244 0.46 18.55 2.39
N CYS A 245 -0.38 17.74 3.01
CA CYS A 245 -1.69 17.38 2.48
C CYS A 245 -2.77 17.71 3.50
N THR A 246 -3.87 18.28 3.01
CA THR A 246 -5.03 18.64 3.82
C THR A 246 -6.23 17.84 3.37
N PHE A 247 -6.87 17.16 4.33
CA PHE A 247 -8.11 16.43 4.07
C PHE A 247 -9.29 17.40 3.95
N THR A 248 -10.12 17.15 2.94
CA THR A 248 -11.37 17.90 2.71
C THR A 248 -12.55 16.93 2.66
N GLY A 249 -13.52 17.11 3.55
CA GLY A 249 -14.80 16.43 3.46
C GLY A 249 -15.62 17.01 2.31
N SER A 250 -15.77 16.24 1.25
CA SER A 250 -16.45 16.66 0.01
C SER A 250 -16.85 15.44 -0.81
N GLU A 251 -17.47 15.65 -1.97
CA GLU A 251 -17.89 14.57 -2.86
C GLU A 251 -17.62 14.82 -4.33
N ILE A 252 -17.43 13.73 -5.06
CA ILE A 252 -17.49 13.68 -6.53
C ILE A 252 -18.53 12.66 -6.92
N ARG A 253 -19.51 13.07 -7.73
CA ARG A 253 -20.52 12.20 -8.32
C ARG A 253 -20.41 12.24 -9.84
N VAL A 254 -20.16 11.09 -10.44
CA VAL A 254 -20.18 10.91 -11.90
C VAL A 254 -21.35 10.01 -12.25
N ARG A 255 -22.48 10.63 -12.61
CA ARG A 255 -23.71 9.90 -12.93
C ARG A 255 -23.64 9.35 -14.34
N ASP A 256 -23.85 8.05 -14.47
CA ASP A 256 -24.05 7.35 -15.72
C ASP A 256 -25.11 6.25 -15.55
N ASP A 257 -26.34 6.58 -15.89
CA ASP A 257 -27.49 5.67 -15.75
C ASP A 257 -27.47 4.50 -16.75
N LYS A 258 -26.52 4.48 -17.69
CA LYS A 258 -26.33 3.34 -18.62
C LYS A 258 -25.53 2.20 -17.98
N MET A 259 -24.79 2.51 -16.94
CA MET A 259 -24.07 1.48 -16.19
C MET A 259 -25.04 0.63 -15.36
N PRO A 260 -24.80 -0.69 -15.24
CA PRO A 260 -25.69 -1.57 -14.48
C PRO A 260 -25.56 -1.41 -12.97
N LEU A 261 -24.38 -1.02 -12.47
CA LEU A 261 -24.05 -0.94 -11.06
C LEU A 261 -23.39 0.38 -10.70
N ALA A 262 -23.65 0.85 -9.50
CA ALA A 262 -22.98 1.99 -8.91
C ALA A 262 -21.74 1.55 -8.12
N HIS A 263 -20.66 2.28 -8.29
CA HIS A 263 -19.38 2.08 -7.58
C HIS A 263 -19.14 3.29 -6.67
N ILE A 264 -19.08 3.06 -5.37
CA ILE A 264 -19.08 4.12 -4.37
C ILE A 264 -18.00 3.85 -3.33
N ALA A 265 -17.21 4.86 -3.01
CA ALA A 265 -16.28 4.87 -1.89
C ALA A 265 -16.61 6.01 -0.94
N ILE A 266 -16.66 5.70 0.35
CA ILE A 266 -16.86 6.67 1.43
C ILE A 266 -15.72 6.50 2.42
N ALA A 267 -15.04 7.58 2.76
CA ALA A 267 -13.90 7.54 3.67
C ALA A 267 -13.84 8.75 4.58
N VAL A 268 -13.25 8.55 5.74
CA VAL A 268 -12.83 9.61 6.66
C VAL A 268 -11.31 9.72 6.64
N GLU A 269 -10.79 10.86 7.08
CA GLU A 269 -9.36 10.98 7.31
C GLU A 269 -8.91 10.02 8.40
N ALA A 270 -7.82 9.32 8.16
CA ALA A 270 -7.24 8.37 9.09
C ALA A 270 -5.82 8.78 9.50
N ALA A 271 -5.20 7.93 10.30
CA ALA A 271 -3.85 8.14 10.80
C ALA A 271 -2.78 7.69 9.78
N GLY A 272 -1.62 8.34 9.84
CA GLY A 272 -0.44 7.93 9.08
C GLY A 272 0.23 6.67 9.66
N TRP A 273 1.24 6.16 8.95
CA TRP A 273 1.90 4.90 9.25
C TRP A 273 2.38 4.75 10.71
N SER A 274 3.02 5.77 11.25
CA SER A 274 3.66 5.75 12.56
C SER A 274 2.75 6.21 13.71
N HIS A 275 1.52 6.59 13.43
CA HIS A 275 0.60 7.08 14.45
C HIS A 275 0.08 5.94 15.33
N PRO A 276 -0.04 6.12 16.65
CA PRO A 276 -0.53 5.08 17.56
C PRO A 276 -1.93 4.56 17.25
N ASP A 277 -2.79 5.38 16.66
CA ASP A 277 -4.16 5.01 16.32
C ASP A 277 -4.27 4.11 15.06
N THR A 278 -3.17 3.91 14.35
CA THR A 278 -3.17 3.10 13.10
C THR A 278 -3.55 1.65 13.35
N ILE A 279 -3.03 1.01 14.39
CA ILE A 279 -3.36 -0.38 14.71
C ILE A 279 -4.83 -0.53 15.15
N PRO A 280 -5.37 0.31 16.05
CA PRO A 280 -6.82 0.29 16.34
C PRO A 280 -7.69 0.45 15.08
N LEU A 281 -7.32 1.34 14.17
CA LEU A 281 -8.04 1.53 12.89
C LEU A 281 -7.93 0.30 11.98
N MET A 282 -6.79 -0.40 11.96
CA MET A 282 -6.65 -1.68 11.26
C MET A 282 -7.55 -2.76 11.84
N VAL A 283 -7.67 -2.84 13.16
CA VAL A 283 -8.57 -3.78 13.83
C VAL A 283 -10.02 -3.47 13.50
N ALA A 284 -10.43 -2.21 13.55
CA ALA A 284 -11.77 -1.77 13.16
C ALA A 284 -12.10 -2.09 11.70
N ASN A 285 -11.15 -1.86 10.80
CA ASN A 285 -11.26 -2.22 9.39
C ASN A 285 -11.46 -3.73 9.20
N THR A 286 -10.68 -4.54 9.89
CA THR A 286 -10.78 -6.01 9.85
C THR A 286 -12.11 -6.49 10.42
N LEU A 287 -12.64 -5.83 11.44
CA LEU A 287 -13.92 -6.14 12.06
C LEU A 287 -15.08 -5.97 11.08
N ILE A 288 -15.07 -4.90 10.29
CA ILE A 288 -16.05 -4.69 9.21
C ILE A 288 -15.82 -5.69 8.08
N GLY A 289 -14.58 -5.85 7.65
CA GLY A 289 -14.15 -6.83 6.67
C GLY A 289 -14.62 -6.54 5.25
N ASN A 290 -14.89 -7.60 4.53
CA ASN A 290 -15.36 -7.58 3.15
C ASN A 290 -16.41 -8.67 2.93
N TRP A 291 -17.19 -8.51 1.88
CA TRP A 291 -18.13 -9.51 1.44
C TRP A 291 -18.41 -9.38 -0.05
N ASP A 292 -18.65 -10.49 -0.70
CA ASP A 292 -19.03 -10.57 -2.10
C ASP A 292 -20.16 -11.62 -2.25
N ARG A 293 -21.11 -11.41 -3.14
CA ARG A 293 -22.21 -12.35 -3.39
C ARG A 293 -21.73 -13.76 -3.68
N SER A 294 -20.57 -13.91 -4.31
CA SER A 294 -19.97 -15.22 -4.63
C SER A 294 -19.57 -16.03 -3.38
N PHE A 295 -19.36 -15.37 -2.24
CA PHE A 295 -19.01 -16.05 -0.98
C PHE A 295 -20.19 -16.79 -0.35
N GLY A 296 -21.40 -16.59 -0.90
CA GLY A 296 -22.62 -17.07 -0.27
C GLY A 296 -22.95 -16.28 0.99
N GLY A 297 -23.90 -16.77 1.73
CA GLY A 297 -24.34 -16.08 2.92
C GLY A 297 -24.93 -17.02 3.95
N GLY A 298 -25.34 -16.45 5.02
CA GLY A 298 -26.07 -17.11 6.08
C GLY A 298 -25.62 -16.68 7.46
N VAL A 299 -26.09 -17.38 8.45
CA VAL A 299 -25.84 -17.13 9.88
C VAL A 299 -24.38 -17.26 10.30
N ASN A 300 -23.54 -17.81 9.43
CA ASN A 300 -22.13 -18.04 9.70
C ASN A 300 -21.21 -16.86 9.32
N LEU A 301 -21.74 -15.82 8.70
CA LEU A 301 -20.96 -14.61 8.45
C LEU A 301 -20.62 -13.91 9.76
N SER A 302 -19.34 -13.63 9.96
CA SER A 302 -18.87 -13.02 11.21
C SER A 302 -19.03 -11.51 11.26
N SER A 303 -18.98 -10.83 10.11
CA SER A 303 -19.21 -9.39 9.99
C SER A 303 -20.71 -9.07 10.04
N LYS A 304 -21.10 -8.18 10.94
CA LYS A 304 -22.50 -7.73 11.03
C LYS A 304 -22.96 -7.02 9.76
N LEU A 305 -22.10 -6.22 9.16
CA LEU A 305 -22.40 -5.56 7.91
C LEU A 305 -22.59 -6.59 6.78
N ALA A 306 -21.75 -7.61 6.73
CA ALA A 306 -21.89 -8.70 5.75
C ALA A 306 -23.20 -9.46 5.93
N GLN A 307 -23.64 -9.73 7.16
CA GLN A 307 -24.93 -10.36 7.45
C GLN A 307 -26.08 -9.52 6.93
N VAL A 308 -26.08 -8.23 7.21
CA VAL A 308 -27.15 -7.30 6.77
C VAL A 308 -27.13 -7.15 5.24
N ALA A 309 -25.97 -6.98 4.63
CA ALA A 309 -25.83 -6.83 3.18
C ALA A 309 -26.30 -8.09 2.44
N CYS A 310 -25.96 -9.26 2.95
CA CYS A 310 -26.39 -10.55 2.39
C CYS A 310 -27.89 -10.75 2.53
N HIS A 311 -28.43 -10.55 3.74
CA HIS A 311 -29.83 -10.80 4.05
C HIS A 311 -30.77 -9.84 3.32
N GLY A 312 -30.39 -8.57 3.27
CA GLY A 312 -31.14 -7.52 2.58
C GLY A 312 -30.86 -7.41 1.08
N ASN A 313 -29.93 -8.19 0.56
CA ASN A 313 -29.45 -8.09 -0.82
C ASN A 313 -29.03 -6.66 -1.22
N LEU A 314 -28.30 -5.97 -0.31
CA LEU A 314 -28.07 -4.54 -0.38
C LEU A 314 -26.93 -4.13 -1.32
N CYS A 315 -26.02 -5.04 -1.63
CA CYS A 315 -24.90 -4.78 -2.55
C CYS A 315 -24.47 -6.06 -3.26
N HIS A 316 -23.68 -5.90 -4.31
CA HIS A 316 -22.94 -7.00 -4.94
C HIS A 316 -21.72 -7.37 -4.12
N SER A 317 -21.00 -6.36 -3.66
CA SER A 317 -19.82 -6.51 -2.82
C SER A 317 -19.55 -5.25 -2.02
N PHE A 318 -18.83 -5.40 -0.92
CA PHE A 318 -18.18 -4.30 -0.24
C PHE A 318 -16.82 -4.71 0.28
N GLN A 319 -15.92 -3.76 0.40
CA GLN A 319 -14.59 -3.93 0.94
C GLN A 319 -14.25 -2.75 1.84
N SER A 320 -14.01 -3.02 3.11
CA SER A 320 -13.44 -2.04 4.02
C SER A 320 -11.97 -1.83 3.70
N PHE A 321 -11.48 -0.61 3.76
CA PHE A 321 -10.08 -0.28 3.47
C PHE A 321 -9.51 0.69 4.50
N ASN A 322 -8.19 0.59 4.69
CA ASN A 322 -7.40 1.51 5.49
C ASN A 322 -6.10 1.79 4.73
N THR A 323 -6.04 2.93 4.06
CA THR A 323 -4.89 3.37 3.27
C THR A 323 -4.09 4.37 4.07
N CYS A 324 -2.88 3.98 4.49
CA CYS A 324 -1.98 4.85 5.25
C CYS A 324 -1.00 5.57 4.33
N TYR A 325 -0.74 6.83 4.66
CA TYR A 325 0.35 7.64 4.14
C TYR A 325 1.29 8.06 5.27
N THR A 326 2.31 8.85 4.98
CA THR A 326 3.29 9.25 6.00
C THR A 326 2.65 9.99 7.18
N ASP A 327 1.74 10.92 6.92
CA ASP A 327 1.16 11.85 7.88
C ASP A 327 -0.37 11.83 7.95
N THR A 328 -1.02 11.08 7.08
CA THR A 328 -2.48 11.01 6.95
C THR A 328 -2.89 9.64 6.42
N GLY A 329 -4.15 9.44 6.20
CA GLY A 329 -4.69 8.24 5.59
C GLY A 329 -6.16 8.36 5.26
N LEU A 330 -6.69 7.34 4.61
CA LEU A 330 -8.09 7.17 4.30
C LEU A 330 -8.60 5.85 4.89
N TRP A 331 -9.59 5.93 5.74
CA TRP A 331 -10.28 4.79 6.32
C TRP A 331 -11.73 4.81 5.89
N GLY A 332 -12.21 3.75 5.28
CA GLY A 332 -13.56 3.74 4.75
C GLY A 332 -13.98 2.43 4.13
N LEU A 333 -14.92 2.52 3.21
CA LEU A 333 -15.53 1.37 2.57
C LEU A 333 -15.81 1.67 1.09
N TYR A 334 -15.48 0.69 0.24
CA TYR A 334 -15.83 0.65 -1.17
C TYR A 334 -16.96 -0.36 -1.37
N MET A 335 -18.00 0.03 -2.11
CA MET A 335 -19.16 -0.82 -2.37
C MET A 335 -19.59 -0.77 -3.83
N VAL A 336 -20.14 -1.88 -4.30
CA VAL A 336 -20.77 -2.02 -5.61
C VAL A 336 -22.22 -2.39 -5.39
N CYS A 337 -23.13 -1.52 -5.81
CA CYS A 337 -24.55 -1.65 -5.52
C CYS A 337 -25.42 -1.54 -6.78
N GLU A 338 -26.58 -2.19 -6.74
CA GLU A 338 -27.66 -1.87 -7.67
C GLU A 338 -28.25 -0.48 -7.33
N PRO A 339 -28.77 0.27 -8.32
CA PRO A 339 -29.30 1.61 -8.08
C PRO A 339 -30.34 1.68 -6.96
N SER A 340 -31.21 0.67 -6.86
CA SER A 340 -32.34 0.64 -5.92
C SER A 340 -31.95 0.43 -4.46
N THR A 341 -30.73 -0.02 -4.17
CA THR A 341 -30.28 -0.40 -2.82
C THR A 341 -29.22 0.54 -2.23
N ILE A 342 -28.82 1.57 -2.98
CA ILE A 342 -27.74 2.47 -2.57
C ILE A 342 -28.04 3.17 -1.24
N GLU A 343 -29.23 3.75 -1.10
CA GLU A 343 -29.60 4.51 0.09
C GLU A 343 -29.57 3.62 1.34
N ASP A 344 -30.15 2.42 1.25
CA ASP A 344 -30.16 1.46 2.35
C ASP A 344 -28.76 0.99 2.70
N MET A 345 -27.92 0.69 1.70
CA MET A 345 -26.53 0.26 1.96
C MET A 345 -25.73 1.35 2.66
N VAL A 346 -25.82 2.58 2.20
CA VAL A 346 -25.16 3.73 2.86
C VAL A 346 -25.63 3.89 4.31
N HIS A 347 -26.93 3.77 4.54
CA HIS A 347 -27.50 3.83 5.88
C HIS A 347 -26.89 2.77 6.82
N PHE A 348 -26.81 1.52 6.37
CA PHE A 348 -26.25 0.44 7.19
C PHE A 348 -24.72 0.56 7.38
N VAL A 349 -24.01 1.06 6.39
CA VAL A 349 -22.57 1.36 6.53
C VAL A 349 -22.33 2.39 7.62
N GLN A 350 -23.04 3.51 7.58
CA GLN A 350 -22.92 4.57 8.58
C GLN A 350 -23.36 4.10 9.97
N ARG A 351 -24.43 3.33 10.03
CA ARG A 351 -24.90 2.72 11.29
C ARG A 351 -23.84 1.79 11.89
N GLU A 352 -23.17 0.99 11.07
CA GLU A 352 -22.08 0.12 11.53
C GLU A 352 -20.88 0.93 12.04
N TRP A 353 -20.52 2.01 11.37
CA TRP A 353 -19.45 2.90 11.82
C TRP A 353 -19.77 3.55 13.17
N ILE A 354 -20.98 4.02 13.36
CA ILE A 354 -21.40 4.57 14.67
C ILE A 354 -21.45 3.48 15.74
N ARG A 355 -21.84 2.27 15.38
CA ARG A 355 -21.79 1.14 16.29
C ARG A 355 -20.37 0.82 16.77
N LEU A 356 -19.36 0.98 15.93
CA LEU A 356 -17.94 0.90 16.35
C LEU A 356 -17.57 1.95 17.40
N CYS A 357 -18.20 3.11 17.33
CA CYS A 357 -17.95 4.21 18.29
C CYS A 357 -18.65 3.98 19.65
N THR A 358 -19.72 3.20 19.69
CA THR A 358 -20.64 3.14 20.84
C THR A 358 -20.76 1.78 21.51
N SER A 359 -20.91 0.70 20.74
CA SER A 359 -21.39 -0.58 21.27
C SER A 359 -20.66 -1.82 20.76
N VAL A 360 -19.51 -1.66 20.13
CA VAL A 360 -18.67 -2.81 19.75
C VAL A 360 -18.27 -3.62 20.98
N THR A 361 -18.32 -4.94 20.88
CA THR A 361 -18.09 -5.85 22.00
C THR A 361 -16.67 -6.40 22.01
N GLU A 362 -16.20 -6.84 23.19
CA GLU A 362 -14.90 -7.51 23.35
C GLU A 362 -14.78 -8.77 22.48
N LYS A 363 -15.87 -9.50 22.31
CA LYS A 363 -15.90 -10.71 21.48
C LYS A 363 -15.65 -10.40 20.00
N GLU A 364 -16.24 -9.34 19.48
CA GLU A 364 -16.02 -8.88 18.11
C GLU A 364 -14.60 -8.40 17.90
N VAL A 365 -14.07 -7.63 18.84
CA VAL A 365 -12.69 -7.12 18.80
C VAL A 365 -11.69 -8.27 18.88
N ALA A 366 -11.89 -9.24 19.77
CA ALA A 366 -11.04 -10.44 19.87
C ALA A 366 -11.02 -11.22 18.55
N ARG A 367 -12.16 -11.40 17.90
CA ARG A 367 -12.25 -12.04 16.59
C ARG A 367 -11.47 -11.25 15.52
N ALA A 368 -11.66 -9.95 15.45
CA ALA A 368 -10.97 -9.08 14.49
C ALA A 368 -9.46 -9.08 14.70
N LYS A 369 -8.99 -9.04 15.96
CA LYS A 369 -7.55 -9.16 16.29
C LYS A 369 -6.95 -10.47 15.79
N ASN A 370 -7.64 -11.59 16.03
CA ASN A 370 -7.16 -12.90 15.57
C ASN A 370 -7.11 -12.97 14.03
N LEU A 371 -8.14 -12.44 13.35
CA LEU A 371 -8.15 -12.40 11.89
C LEU A 371 -7.05 -11.49 11.34
N LEU A 372 -6.82 -10.33 11.95
CA LEU A 372 -5.74 -9.41 11.56
C LEU A 372 -4.37 -10.07 11.69
N LYS A 373 -4.08 -10.71 12.83
CA LYS A 373 -2.81 -11.44 13.05
C LYS A 373 -2.62 -12.55 12.02
N THR A 374 -3.66 -13.34 11.78
CA THR A 374 -3.61 -14.40 10.78
C THR A 374 -3.31 -13.87 9.39
N ASN A 375 -4.01 -12.83 8.96
CA ASN A 375 -3.80 -12.22 7.63
C ASN A 375 -2.39 -11.64 7.49
N MET A 376 -1.87 -11.01 8.53
CA MET A 376 -0.51 -10.46 8.51
C MET A 376 0.55 -11.55 8.36
N LEU A 377 0.40 -12.67 9.04
CA LEU A 377 1.33 -13.80 8.93
C LEU A 377 1.21 -14.49 7.56
N LEU A 378 0.00 -14.67 7.05
CA LEU A 378 -0.23 -15.29 5.74
C LEU A 378 0.30 -14.42 4.59
N GLN A 379 0.30 -13.10 4.73
CA GLN A 379 0.89 -12.19 3.75
C GLN A 379 2.42 -12.31 3.67
N LEU A 380 3.08 -12.84 4.68
CA LEU A 380 4.54 -13.01 4.72
C LEU A 380 4.97 -14.40 4.21
N ASP A 381 4.21 -14.98 3.30
CA ASP A 381 4.53 -16.27 2.65
C ASP A 381 5.39 -16.04 1.40
N GLY A 382 6.68 -16.35 1.51
CA GLY A 382 7.65 -16.23 0.43
C GLY A 382 8.57 -15.00 0.53
N SER A 383 9.67 -15.05 -0.23
CA SER A 383 10.72 -14.05 -0.17
C SER A 383 10.28 -12.66 -0.66
N THR A 384 9.41 -12.59 -1.66
CA THR A 384 8.96 -11.31 -2.22
C THR A 384 8.07 -10.53 -1.25
N PRO A 385 7.01 -11.10 -0.66
CA PRO A 385 6.23 -10.39 0.35
C PRO A 385 7.05 -9.95 1.58
N ILE A 386 8.00 -10.79 2.01
CA ILE A 386 8.89 -10.44 3.13
C ILE A 386 9.81 -9.29 2.75
N CYS A 387 10.41 -9.33 1.58
CA CYS A 387 11.25 -8.24 1.07
C CYS A 387 10.48 -6.92 0.96
N GLU A 388 9.26 -6.97 0.45
CA GLU A 388 8.37 -5.81 0.36
C GLU A 388 8.00 -5.25 1.73
N ASP A 389 7.69 -6.11 2.68
CA ASP A 389 7.42 -5.72 4.07
C ASP A 389 8.62 -5.01 4.72
N ILE A 390 9.83 -5.56 4.52
CA ILE A 390 11.08 -4.94 4.99
C ILE A 390 11.27 -3.55 4.36
N GLY A 391 11.21 -3.45 3.05
CA GLY A 391 11.47 -2.19 2.33
C GLY A 391 10.47 -1.11 2.72
N ARG A 392 9.19 -1.43 2.75
CA ARG A 392 8.13 -0.51 3.15
C ARG A 392 8.28 -0.05 4.60
N GLN A 393 8.49 -0.96 5.54
CA GLN A 393 8.64 -0.60 6.95
C GLN A 393 9.91 0.24 7.19
N MET A 394 11.01 -0.06 6.53
CA MET A 394 12.22 0.74 6.62
C MET A 394 12.00 2.19 6.16
N LEU A 395 11.23 2.40 5.09
CA LEU A 395 10.85 3.75 4.66
C LEU A 395 9.90 4.44 5.64
N CYS A 396 8.88 3.71 6.14
CA CYS A 396 7.83 4.29 6.99
C CYS A 396 8.27 4.48 8.44
N TYR A 397 9.01 3.53 9.02
CA TYR A 397 9.34 3.48 10.44
C TYR A 397 10.82 3.63 10.74
N ARG A 398 11.68 3.60 9.74
CA ARG A 398 13.16 3.51 9.87
C ARG A 398 13.63 2.24 10.58
N ARG A 399 12.77 1.28 10.73
CA ARG A 399 13.05 -0.07 11.25
C ARG A 399 12.00 -1.06 10.77
N ARG A 400 12.32 -2.34 10.81
CA ARG A 400 11.29 -3.37 10.68
C ARG A 400 10.78 -3.75 12.07
N ILE A 401 9.47 -3.64 12.30
CA ILE A 401 8.85 -4.02 13.56
C ILE A 401 8.85 -5.56 13.66
N PRO A 402 9.45 -6.15 14.71
CA PRO A 402 9.41 -7.59 14.91
C PRO A 402 7.97 -8.10 15.05
N ILE A 403 7.70 -9.30 14.52
CA ILE A 403 6.37 -9.91 14.61
C ILE A 403 5.84 -9.98 16.05
N PRO A 404 6.64 -10.41 17.06
CA PRO A 404 6.18 -10.43 18.44
C PRO A 404 5.77 -9.06 19.00
N GLU A 405 6.48 -7.99 18.61
CA GLU A 405 6.11 -6.62 18.99
C GLU A 405 4.77 -6.20 18.36
N LEU A 406 4.58 -6.52 17.09
CA LEU A 406 3.35 -6.19 16.38
C LEU A 406 2.15 -6.96 16.96
N GLU A 407 2.33 -8.25 17.25
CA GLU A 407 1.33 -9.07 17.92
C GLU A 407 0.97 -8.50 19.30
N ALA A 408 1.96 -8.08 20.09
CA ALA A 408 1.73 -7.46 21.38
C ALA A 408 0.93 -6.15 21.27
N ARG A 409 1.22 -5.34 20.28
CA ARG A 409 0.46 -4.10 20.00
C ARG A 409 -0.98 -4.39 19.62
N ILE A 410 -1.23 -5.42 18.81
CA ILE A 410 -2.58 -5.86 18.44
C ILE A 410 -3.31 -6.42 19.67
N GLU A 411 -2.65 -7.25 20.47
CA GLU A 411 -3.26 -7.82 21.69
C GLU A 411 -3.66 -6.78 22.74
N ALA A 412 -2.96 -5.67 22.80
CA ALA A 412 -3.27 -4.55 23.69
C ALA A 412 -4.58 -3.81 23.35
N ILE A 413 -5.14 -4.04 22.16
CA ILE A 413 -6.37 -3.39 21.71
C ILE A 413 -7.59 -4.07 22.35
N ASP A 414 -8.43 -3.31 23.01
CA ASP A 414 -9.71 -3.75 23.57
C ASP A 414 -10.90 -2.99 22.93
N ALA A 415 -12.11 -3.35 23.32
CA ALA A 415 -13.31 -2.70 22.78
C ALA A 415 -13.40 -1.22 23.15
N GLN A 416 -12.92 -0.83 24.32
CA GLN A 416 -12.88 0.57 24.73
C GLN A 416 -11.95 1.38 23.82
N THR A 417 -10.76 0.87 23.55
CA THR A 417 -9.81 1.51 22.61
C THR A 417 -10.43 1.69 21.23
N ILE A 418 -11.12 0.68 20.70
CA ILE A 418 -11.81 0.78 19.42
C ILE A 418 -12.88 1.86 19.45
N ARG A 419 -13.72 1.90 20.50
CA ARG A 419 -14.75 2.93 20.63
C ARG A 419 -14.16 4.34 20.67
N GLU A 420 -13.12 4.54 21.45
CA GLU A 420 -12.46 5.85 21.60
C GLU A 420 -11.81 6.31 20.28
N VAL A 421 -11.05 5.44 19.62
CA VAL A 421 -10.39 5.75 18.36
C VAL A 421 -11.41 5.98 17.24
N CYS A 422 -12.40 5.10 17.10
CA CYS A 422 -13.45 5.29 16.10
C CYS A 422 -14.26 6.57 16.34
N THR A 423 -14.56 6.92 17.58
CA THR A 423 -15.20 8.20 17.90
C THR A 423 -14.36 9.38 17.43
N LYS A 424 -13.06 9.33 17.65
CA LYS A 424 -12.14 10.40 17.23
C LYS A 424 -12.11 10.61 15.70
N TYR A 425 -12.19 9.54 14.91
CA TYR A 425 -12.03 9.60 13.46
C TYR A 425 -13.33 9.58 12.66
N ILE A 426 -14.43 9.13 13.23
CA ILE A 426 -15.70 8.93 12.54
C ILE A 426 -16.76 9.91 13.02
N CYS A 427 -16.97 10.00 14.35
CA CYS A 427 -18.03 10.81 14.91
C CYS A 427 -17.86 12.28 14.56
N ASP A 428 -18.93 12.91 14.08
CA ASP A 428 -18.96 14.32 13.68
C ASP A 428 -17.92 14.70 12.60
N LYS A 429 -17.47 13.73 11.81
CA LYS A 429 -16.53 13.98 10.70
C LYS A 429 -17.27 14.05 9.37
N HIS A 430 -16.81 14.95 8.52
CA HIS A 430 -17.29 15.07 7.16
C HIS A 430 -16.54 14.08 6.28
N PRO A 431 -17.21 13.08 5.69
CA PRO A 431 -16.55 12.09 4.85
C PRO A 431 -16.19 12.64 3.48
N ALA A 432 -15.18 12.03 2.84
CA ALA A 432 -14.98 12.14 1.41
C ALA A 432 -15.77 11.04 0.70
N VAL A 433 -16.45 11.39 -0.37
CA VAL A 433 -17.30 10.48 -1.13
C VAL A 433 -16.95 10.55 -2.61
N ALA A 434 -16.76 9.39 -3.24
CA ALA A 434 -16.63 9.27 -4.68
C ALA A 434 -17.61 8.22 -5.20
N ALA A 435 -18.38 8.57 -6.21
CA ALA A 435 -19.42 7.72 -6.75
C ALA A 435 -19.47 7.80 -8.27
N VAL A 436 -19.54 6.65 -8.92
CA VAL A 436 -19.63 6.51 -10.38
C VAL A 436 -20.73 5.52 -10.73
N GLY A 437 -21.54 5.85 -11.72
CA GLY A 437 -22.60 4.99 -12.25
C GLY A 437 -24.01 5.54 -11.99
N PRO A 438 -25.02 4.67 -11.84
CA PRO A 438 -26.41 5.06 -11.61
C PRO A 438 -26.61 5.50 -10.15
N VAL A 439 -26.11 6.67 -9.79
CA VAL A 439 -26.00 7.17 -8.41
C VAL A 439 -27.11 8.14 -8.00
N GLU A 440 -28.23 8.15 -8.70
CA GLU A 440 -29.35 9.06 -8.38
C GLU A 440 -29.87 8.87 -6.94
N GLN A 441 -29.91 7.62 -6.45
CA GLN A 441 -30.38 7.31 -5.11
C GLN A 441 -29.29 7.41 -4.02
N LEU A 442 -28.08 7.83 -4.37
CA LEU A 442 -27.09 8.16 -3.36
C LEU A 442 -27.60 9.38 -2.55
N PRO A 443 -27.70 9.29 -1.21
CA PRO A 443 -28.13 10.41 -0.39
C PRO A 443 -27.35 11.69 -0.68
N GLU A 444 -28.00 12.83 -0.51
CA GLU A 444 -27.28 14.13 -0.57
C GLU A 444 -26.16 14.18 0.45
N TYR A 445 -25.09 14.87 0.11
CA TYR A 445 -23.88 14.95 0.96
C TYR A 445 -24.20 15.43 2.38
N THR A 446 -25.08 16.43 2.53
CA THR A 446 -25.51 16.93 3.84
C THR A 446 -26.20 15.84 4.69
N LYS A 447 -27.00 14.98 4.05
CA LYS A 447 -27.63 13.83 4.72
C LYS A 447 -26.60 12.79 5.16
N MET A 448 -25.58 12.54 4.32
CA MET A 448 -24.49 11.65 4.69
C MET A 448 -23.64 12.22 5.84
N CYS A 449 -23.37 13.51 5.86
CA CYS A 449 -22.72 14.15 7.01
C CYS A 449 -23.54 13.99 8.30
N SER A 450 -24.87 14.15 8.22
CA SER A 450 -25.76 13.95 9.37
C SER A 450 -25.77 12.50 9.88
N GLY A 451 -25.50 11.53 9.02
CA GLY A 451 -25.39 10.11 9.41
C GLY A 451 -24.10 9.74 10.14
N MET A 452 -23.19 10.70 10.35
CA MET A 452 -21.91 10.50 11.05
C MET A 452 -21.98 10.90 12.54
N HIS A 453 -23.18 11.07 13.09
CA HIS A 453 -23.43 11.42 14.51
C HIS A 453 -23.85 10.23 15.37
#